data_8633e36174fc7dca4d28217e9f64c83a
#
_entry.id   8633e36174fc7dca4d28217e9f64c83a
#
_cell.length_a   1.000
_cell.length_b   1.000
_cell.length_c   1.000
_cell.angle_alpha   90.00
_cell.angle_beta   90.00
_cell.angle_gamma   90.00
#
_symmetry.space_group_name_H-M   'P 1'
#
loop_
_entity.id
_entity.type
_entity.pdbx_description
1 polymer ?
#
loop_
_entity_poly.entity_id
_entity_poly.type
_entity_poly.pdbx_seq_one_letter_code
_entity_poly.pdbx_strand_id
1 'polypeptide(L)'
;MKKTNEKGNLLHLFRTKKFVEENYKNDKNLIIEKYNELGYRDAAIVNDSVVRYNDKTVDVYLTIDEGKKYYIRNIDWVGNTIYPSDYLSAVLGMKPGDVYNQKMLNKRTMEDEDAVANLYMDRGYLFFQLVPIEGNVLNDSIDLEIRLFEGPQARINKVVINGNDRLYEHVIRRELRTKPGELFSKSDLMRSAREIAQTGHFDPETMDIKPEPNEENGTVDLVYNLESKANDQIEFSAGWGQTGVIGKLSLKFTNFSIKNLLNPKSFKGIIPQGDGQTFTISAQTNARYYQQYSIS
;
A
#
# COMPACT_ATOMS: atom_id res chain seq x y z
N MET A 1 22.96 -1.84 10.54
CA MET A 1 23.00 -0.47 9.98
C MET A 1 22.86 -0.53 8.46
N LYS A 2 21.65 -0.31 7.92
CA LYS A 2 21.41 -0.40 6.46
C LYS A 2 21.73 0.90 5.71
N LYS A 3 21.65 2.03 6.38
CA LYS A 3 21.83 3.36 5.77
C LYS A 3 23.18 3.99 6.10
N THR A 4 23.81 3.62 7.21
CA THR A 4 25.17 4.03 7.56
C THR A 4 26.13 2.99 7.00
N ASN A 5 26.89 3.36 5.96
CA ASN A 5 27.75 2.42 5.25
C ASN A 5 29.11 2.26 5.94
N GLU A 6 29.45 1.02 6.27
CA GLU A 6 30.82 0.58 6.54
C GLU A 6 31.67 0.51 5.27
N LYS A 7 32.99 0.32 5.41
CA LYS A 7 33.93 0.13 4.28
C LYS A 7 33.36 -0.85 3.26
N GLY A 8 33.04 -0.34 2.08
CA GLY A 8 32.32 -1.10 1.07
C GLY A 8 33.17 -2.17 0.39
N ASN A 9 32.55 -3.32 0.13
CA ASN A 9 33.00 -4.29 -0.84
C ASN A 9 32.90 -3.71 -2.25
N LEU A 10 33.76 -4.17 -3.17
CA LEU A 10 33.80 -3.77 -4.59
C LEU A 10 32.44 -3.85 -5.31
N LEU A 11 31.49 -4.63 -4.79
CA LEU A 11 30.13 -4.81 -5.33
C LEU A 11 29.17 -3.62 -5.08
N HIS A 12 29.60 -2.59 -4.33
CA HIS A 12 28.75 -1.45 -3.98
C HIS A 12 29.31 -0.10 -4.49
N LEU A 13 29.80 -0.10 -5.72
CA LEU A 13 30.39 1.08 -6.39
C LEU A 13 29.51 2.34 -6.43
N PHE A 14 28.20 2.21 -6.31
CA PHE A 14 27.23 3.31 -6.43
C PHE A 14 26.59 3.74 -5.09
N ARG A 15 27.02 3.21 -3.94
CA ARG A 15 26.53 3.66 -2.63
C ARG A 15 27.41 4.75 -2.06
N THR A 16 26.81 5.87 -1.70
CA THR A 16 27.50 6.97 -1.02
C THR A 16 28.01 6.49 0.35
N LYS A 17 29.31 6.62 0.59
CA LYS A 17 29.99 6.27 1.86
C LYS A 17 30.02 7.47 2.82
N LYS A 18 29.08 8.37 2.76
CA LYS A 18 29.03 9.55 3.63
C LYS A 18 28.30 9.23 4.91
N PHE A 19 28.87 9.63 6.05
CA PHE A 19 28.14 9.70 7.30
C PHE A 19 27.11 10.83 7.18
N VAL A 20 25.83 10.49 7.38
CA VAL A 20 24.69 11.43 7.38
C VAL A 20 24.00 11.25 8.72
N GLU A 21 23.95 12.32 9.52
CA GLU A 21 23.43 12.29 10.88
C GLU A 21 21.96 11.82 10.95
N GLU A 22 21.13 12.26 10.01
CA GLU A 22 19.74 11.84 9.92
C GLU A 22 19.61 10.33 9.66
N ASN A 23 20.41 9.79 8.75
CA ASN A 23 20.45 8.35 8.50
C ASN A 23 20.92 7.57 9.72
N TYR A 24 21.87 8.13 10.47
CA TYR A 24 22.39 7.52 11.69
C TYR A 24 21.31 7.47 12.80
N LYS A 25 20.54 8.56 12.97
CA LYS A 25 19.39 8.55 13.88
C LYS A 25 18.37 7.47 13.52
N ASN A 26 18.04 7.36 12.23
CA ASN A 26 17.15 6.32 11.73
C ASN A 26 17.73 4.90 11.95
N ASP A 27 19.02 4.71 11.71
CA ASP A 27 19.68 3.42 11.93
C ASP A 27 19.67 3.01 13.41
N LYS A 28 19.80 3.94 14.36
CA LYS A 28 19.66 3.65 15.80
C LYS A 28 18.26 3.12 16.13
N ASN A 29 17.21 3.76 15.62
CA ASN A 29 15.84 3.27 15.81
C ASN A 29 15.65 1.87 15.21
N LEU A 30 16.16 1.63 14.00
CA LEU A 30 16.09 0.32 13.36
C LEU A 30 16.85 -0.78 14.14
N ILE A 31 17.91 -0.41 14.85
CA ILE A 31 18.62 -1.37 15.73
C ILE A 31 17.72 -1.77 16.89
N ILE A 32 17.12 -0.80 17.59
CA ILE A 32 16.22 -1.08 18.72
C ILE A 32 14.99 -1.86 18.24
N GLU A 33 14.37 -1.47 17.12
CA GLU A 33 13.29 -2.24 16.52
C GLU A 33 13.69 -3.70 16.25
N LYS A 34 14.94 -3.92 15.80
CA LYS A 34 15.44 -5.27 15.55
C LYS A 34 15.63 -6.10 16.82
N TYR A 35 16.07 -5.47 17.90
CA TYR A 35 16.12 -6.13 19.21
C TYR A 35 14.70 -6.44 19.72
N ASN A 36 13.77 -5.52 19.58
CA ASN A 36 12.37 -5.75 19.96
C ASN A 36 11.72 -6.89 19.13
N GLU A 37 12.03 -6.99 17.82
CA GLU A 37 11.60 -8.12 16.98
C GLU A 37 12.15 -9.47 17.49
N LEU A 38 13.31 -9.47 18.13
CA LEU A 38 13.95 -10.68 18.69
C LEU A 38 13.49 -10.99 20.13
N GLY A 39 12.62 -10.15 20.69
CA GLY A 39 12.06 -10.31 22.02
C GLY A 39 12.75 -9.50 23.12
N TYR A 40 13.73 -8.71 22.81
CA TYR A 40 14.43 -7.84 23.74
C TYR A 40 13.68 -6.49 23.86
N ARG A 41 12.55 -6.51 24.55
CA ARG A 41 11.63 -5.37 24.69
C ARG A 41 12.30 -4.13 25.28
N ASP A 42 13.15 -4.32 26.29
CA ASP A 42 13.78 -3.25 27.05
C ASP A 42 15.14 -2.82 26.47
N ALA A 43 15.48 -3.31 25.27
CA ALA A 43 16.74 -2.96 24.60
C ALA A 43 16.88 -1.45 24.42
N ALA A 44 18.01 -0.92 24.84
CA ALA A 44 18.28 0.51 24.77
C ALA A 44 19.73 0.79 24.35
N ILE A 45 19.92 1.88 23.62
CA ILE A 45 21.25 2.41 23.34
C ILE A 45 21.66 3.27 24.56
N VAL A 46 22.60 2.73 25.34
CA VAL A 46 23.08 3.36 26.59
C VAL A 46 24.06 4.49 26.27
N ASN A 47 24.89 4.29 25.29
CA ASN A 47 25.86 5.29 24.86
C ASN A 47 26.07 5.22 23.36
N ASP A 48 26.19 6.39 22.71
CA ASP A 48 26.61 6.50 21.32
C ASP A 48 27.62 7.63 21.16
N SER A 49 28.66 7.39 20.43
CA SER A 49 29.64 8.41 20.11
C SER A 49 30.13 8.29 18.66
N VAL A 50 30.30 9.44 18.05
CA VAL A 50 30.87 9.57 16.71
C VAL A 50 32.18 10.33 16.84
N VAL A 51 33.30 9.67 16.60
CA VAL A 51 34.63 10.24 16.75
C VAL A 51 35.29 10.38 15.38
N ARG A 52 35.91 11.53 15.14
CA ARG A 52 36.64 11.74 13.91
C ARG A 52 37.92 10.89 13.93
N TYR A 53 38.02 9.95 13.02
CA TYR A 53 39.21 9.12 12.87
C TYR A 53 40.31 9.85 12.07
N ASN A 54 39.93 10.52 10.96
CA ASN A 54 40.79 11.34 10.13
C ASN A 54 39.99 12.40 9.38
N ASP A 55 40.60 13.13 8.45
CA ASP A 55 39.95 14.21 7.69
C ASP A 55 38.79 13.73 6.79
N LYS A 56 38.64 12.43 6.58
CA LYS A 56 37.67 11.84 5.63
C LYS A 56 36.74 10.82 6.25
N THR A 57 37.04 10.34 7.49
CA THR A 57 36.29 9.23 8.10
C THR A 57 35.98 9.48 9.57
N VAL A 58 34.89 8.90 10.02
CA VAL A 58 34.47 8.87 11.43
C VAL A 58 34.31 7.42 11.88
N ASP A 59 34.60 7.15 13.16
CA ASP A 59 34.29 5.93 13.85
C ASP A 59 33.02 6.13 14.67
N VAL A 60 32.14 5.14 14.64
CA VAL A 60 30.88 5.15 15.37
C VAL A 60 30.91 4.04 16.43
N TYR A 61 30.77 4.42 17.69
CA TYR A 61 30.72 3.51 18.82
C TYR A 61 29.29 3.51 19.38
N LEU A 62 28.72 2.30 19.48
CA LEU A 62 27.39 2.08 20.07
C LEU A 62 27.52 1.08 21.20
N THR A 63 27.01 1.46 22.38
CA THR A 63 26.84 0.55 23.50
C THR A 63 25.36 0.27 23.68
N ILE A 64 24.98 -0.99 23.59
CA ILE A 64 23.59 -1.44 23.67
C ILE A 64 23.43 -2.27 24.94
N ASP A 65 22.46 -1.92 25.74
CA ASP A 65 21.94 -2.80 26.79
C ASP A 65 20.76 -3.57 26.19
N GLU A 66 20.90 -4.86 26.04
CA GLU A 66 19.88 -5.72 25.41
C GLU A 66 18.70 -5.98 26.36
N GLY A 67 18.92 -5.91 27.67
CA GLY A 67 17.95 -6.30 28.69
C GLY A 67 17.65 -7.79 28.66
N LYS A 68 16.43 -8.15 29.05
CA LYS A 68 15.95 -9.55 29.04
C LYS A 68 15.16 -9.85 27.78
N LYS A 69 15.17 -11.12 27.39
CA LYS A 69 14.31 -11.63 26.33
C LYS A 69 12.98 -12.04 26.93
N TYR A 70 11.88 -11.50 26.36
CA TYR A 70 10.52 -11.72 26.84
C TYR A 70 9.75 -12.73 25.99
N TYR A 71 8.86 -13.48 26.67
CA TYR A 71 7.97 -14.46 26.08
C TYR A 71 6.51 -14.16 26.45
N ILE A 72 5.60 -14.52 25.55
CA ILE A 72 4.17 -14.42 25.82
C ILE A 72 3.77 -15.51 26.79
N ARG A 73 3.16 -15.14 27.93
CA ARG A 73 2.65 -16.11 28.92
C ARG A 73 1.18 -16.43 28.68
N ASN A 74 0.36 -15.38 28.48
CA ASN A 74 -1.06 -15.52 28.23
C ASN A 74 -1.53 -14.47 27.22
N ILE A 75 -2.66 -14.74 26.53
CA ILE A 75 -3.33 -13.82 25.61
C ILE A 75 -4.80 -13.82 25.96
N ASP A 76 -5.28 -12.73 26.54
CA ASP A 76 -6.66 -12.53 26.94
C ASP A 76 -7.36 -11.53 26.03
N TRP A 77 -8.56 -11.89 25.56
CA TRP A 77 -9.41 -11.05 24.75
C TRP A 77 -10.52 -10.45 25.60
N VAL A 78 -10.70 -9.14 25.54
CA VAL A 78 -11.72 -8.41 26.32
C VAL A 78 -12.56 -7.55 25.38
N GLY A 79 -13.90 -7.70 25.47
CA GLY A 79 -14.84 -6.90 24.69
C GLY A 79 -15.25 -7.53 23.34
N ASN A 80 -14.76 -8.71 23.02
CA ASN A 80 -15.14 -9.47 21.83
C ASN A 80 -16.48 -10.18 22.03
N THR A 81 -17.53 -9.73 21.34
CA THR A 81 -18.85 -10.33 21.38
C THR A 81 -19.23 -11.04 20.08
N ILE A 82 -18.64 -10.61 18.95
CA ILE A 82 -18.94 -11.08 17.59
C ILE A 82 -18.15 -12.33 17.24
N TYR A 83 -16.87 -12.36 17.62
CA TYR A 83 -16.00 -13.50 17.39
C TYR A 83 -15.52 -14.12 18.69
N PRO A 84 -15.50 -15.45 18.83
CA PRO A 84 -14.96 -16.12 20.00
C PRO A 84 -13.44 -15.92 20.11
N SER A 85 -12.93 -15.87 21.35
CA SER A 85 -11.52 -15.65 21.65
C SER A 85 -10.58 -16.66 20.97
N ASP A 86 -10.99 -17.92 20.89
CA ASP A 86 -10.20 -18.98 20.23
C ASP A 86 -10.01 -18.69 18.73
N TYR A 87 -11.06 -18.17 18.06
CA TYR A 87 -10.99 -17.79 16.66
C TYR A 87 -10.05 -16.58 16.46
N LEU A 88 -10.18 -15.56 17.31
CA LEU A 88 -9.30 -14.36 17.26
C LEU A 88 -7.83 -14.74 17.52
N SER A 89 -7.58 -15.65 18.47
CA SER A 89 -6.24 -16.16 18.75
C SER A 89 -5.67 -16.95 17.58
N ALA A 90 -6.49 -17.73 16.89
CA ALA A 90 -6.07 -18.44 15.67
C ALA A 90 -5.69 -17.48 14.55
N VAL A 91 -6.46 -16.40 14.35
CA VAL A 91 -6.16 -15.35 13.37
C VAL A 91 -4.91 -14.55 13.77
N LEU A 92 -4.78 -14.21 15.05
CA LEU A 92 -3.58 -13.54 15.56
C LEU A 92 -2.31 -14.34 15.25
N GLY A 93 -2.39 -15.68 15.35
CA GLY A 93 -1.28 -16.58 15.05
C GLY A 93 -0.13 -16.56 16.05
N MET A 94 -0.27 -15.87 17.18
CA MET A 94 0.68 -15.86 18.30
C MET A 94 0.15 -16.76 19.42
N LYS A 95 1.05 -17.40 20.16
CA LYS A 95 0.70 -18.40 21.18
C LYS A 95 1.47 -18.17 22.47
N PRO A 96 0.94 -18.62 23.62
CA PRO A 96 1.73 -18.72 24.85
C PRO A 96 3.02 -19.52 24.62
N GLY A 97 4.14 -19.00 25.09
CA GLY A 97 5.50 -19.52 24.88
C GLY A 97 6.24 -18.90 23.69
N ASP A 98 5.58 -18.20 22.80
CA ASP A 98 6.25 -17.49 21.71
C ASP A 98 7.07 -16.30 22.25
N VAL A 99 8.12 -15.97 21.52
CA VAL A 99 8.91 -14.75 21.79
C VAL A 99 8.04 -13.53 21.58
N TYR A 100 8.02 -12.63 22.57
CA TYR A 100 7.30 -11.37 22.45
C TYR A 100 7.87 -10.51 21.34
N ASN A 101 7.03 -10.15 20.38
CA ASN A 101 7.39 -9.32 19.24
C ASN A 101 6.29 -8.30 18.97
N GLN A 102 6.50 -7.07 19.47
CA GLN A 102 5.53 -5.98 19.35
C GLN A 102 5.20 -5.63 17.90
N LYS A 103 6.18 -5.69 17.02
CA LYS A 103 5.96 -5.40 15.60
C LYS A 103 5.08 -6.45 14.94
N MET A 104 5.31 -7.72 15.27
CA MET A 104 4.45 -8.82 14.79
C MET A 104 3.04 -8.69 15.36
N LEU A 105 2.91 -8.36 16.64
CA LEU A 105 1.63 -8.11 17.28
C LEU A 105 0.84 -7.01 16.55
N ASN A 106 1.48 -5.86 16.27
CA ASN A 106 0.84 -4.76 15.53
C ASN A 106 0.44 -5.18 14.10
N LYS A 107 1.29 -5.93 13.42
CA LYS A 107 0.97 -6.45 12.08
C LYS A 107 -0.25 -7.36 12.11
N ARG A 108 -0.25 -8.35 12.97
CA ARG A 108 -1.31 -9.35 13.06
C ARG A 108 -2.62 -8.79 13.60
N THR A 109 -2.56 -7.71 14.39
CA THR A 109 -3.76 -7.04 14.90
C THR A 109 -4.35 -6.02 13.93
N MET A 110 -3.51 -5.24 13.19
CA MET A 110 -3.97 -4.04 12.47
C MET A 110 -3.54 -3.94 11.00
N GLU A 111 -2.31 -4.41 10.63
CA GLU A 111 -1.70 -4.03 9.36
C GLU A 111 -1.86 -5.08 8.24
N ASP A 112 -1.73 -6.36 8.55
CA ASP A 112 -1.79 -7.44 7.56
C ASP A 112 -3.17 -7.51 6.90
N GLU A 113 -3.25 -8.01 5.66
CA GLU A 113 -4.53 -8.17 4.96
C GLU A 113 -5.48 -9.10 5.73
N ASP A 114 -4.96 -10.08 6.45
CA ASP A 114 -5.70 -11.02 7.31
C ASP A 114 -5.62 -10.65 8.80
N ALA A 115 -5.31 -9.39 9.13
CA ALA A 115 -5.26 -8.91 10.52
C ALA A 115 -6.62 -9.01 11.21
N VAL A 116 -6.60 -9.13 12.54
CA VAL A 116 -7.82 -9.19 13.37
C VAL A 116 -8.75 -8.02 13.09
N ALA A 117 -8.23 -6.80 12.98
CA ALA A 117 -9.04 -5.60 12.71
C ALA A 117 -9.83 -5.72 11.39
N ASN A 118 -9.25 -6.38 10.38
CA ASN A 118 -9.90 -6.50 9.06
C ASN A 118 -11.11 -7.44 9.09
N LEU A 119 -11.15 -8.44 10.00
CA LEU A 119 -12.35 -9.28 10.20
C LEU A 119 -13.57 -8.43 10.57
N TYR A 120 -13.37 -7.43 11.40
CA TYR A 120 -14.42 -6.50 11.85
C TYR A 120 -14.74 -5.47 10.78
N MET A 121 -13.70 -4.82 10.20
CA MET A 121 -13.88 -3.79 9.19
C MET A 121 -14.54 -4.32 7.92
N ASP A 122 -14.36 -5.59 7.56
CA ASP A 122 -15.01 -6.20 6.39
C ASP A 122 -16.49 -6.56 6.63
N ARG A 123 -16.92 -6.48 7.87
CA ARG A 123 -18.33 -6.65 8.26
C ARG A 123 -19.03 -5.34 8.66
N GLY A 124 -18.43 -4.21 8.31
CA GLY A 124 -19.03 -2.90 8.55
C GLY A 124 -18.65 -2.24 9.86
N TYR A 125 -17.84 -2.87 10.72
CA TYR A 125 -17.45 -2.29 12.00
C TYR A 125 -16.33 -1.26 11.81
N LEU A 126 -16.65 -0.14 11.15
CA LEU A 126 -15.70 0.93 10.84
C LEU A 126 -15.16 1.62 12.11
N PHE A 127 -15.99 1.69 13.15
CA PHE A 127 -15.64 2.32 14.45
C PHE A 127 -14.91 1.37 15.39
N PHE A 128 -14.54 0.19 14.90
CA PHE A 128 -13.79 -0.81 15.63
C PHE A 128 -12.46 -0.25 16.13
N GLN A 129 -12.16 -0.52 17.40
CA GLN A 129 -10.87 -0.21 18.00
C GLN A 129 -10.30 -1.46 18.68
N LEU A 130 -9.01 -1.64 18.54
CA LEU A 130 -8.26 -2.71 19.18
C LEU A 130 -7.02 -2.14 19.83
N VAL A 131 -6.84 -2.43 21.11
CA VAL A 131 -5.70 -1.94 21.90
C VAL A 131 -5.06 -3.12 22.61
N PRO A 132 -3.87 -3.58 22.13
CA PRO A 132 -3.07 -4.53 22.89
C PRO A 132 -2.46 -3.84 24.12
N ILE A 133 -2.63 -4.45 25.28
CA ILE A 133 -2.09 -3.97 26.54
C ILE A 133 -1.18 -5.05 27.12
N GLU A 134 0.01 -4.65 27.50
CA GLU A 134 0.90 -5.50 28.30
C GLU A 134 0.40 -5.45 29.74
N GLY A 135 -0.18 -6.56 30.22
CA GLY A 135 -0.70 -6.67 31.56
C GLY A 135 0.41 -6.89 32.60
N ASN A 136 0.50 -8.10 33.13
CA ASN A 136 1.55 -8.43 34.10
C ASN A 136 2.85 -8.83 33.41
N VAL A 137 3.95 -8.19 33.79
CA VAL A 137 5.29 -8.59 33.40
C VAL A 137 5.95 -9.25 34.60
N LEU A 138 6.16 -10.56 34.51
CA LEU A 138 6.79 -11.36 35.58
C LEU A 138 8.05 -12.02 35.04
N ASN A 139 9.21 -11.64 35.58
CA ASN A 139 10.54 -12.09 35.19
C ASN A 139 10.85 -11.83 33.70
N ASP A 140 10.56 -12.79 32.84
CA ASP A 140 10.78 -12.79 31.40
C ASP A 140 9.50 -13.08 30.60
N SER A 141 8.34 -12.98 31.26
CA SER A 141 7.06 -13.38 30.69
C SER A 141 6.06 -12.23 30.77
N ILE A 142 5.28 -12.03 29.69
CA ILE A 142 4.31 -10.97 29.52
C ILE A 142 2.92 -11.58 29.29
N ASP A 143 1.92 -11.09 30.04
CA ASP A 143 0.51 -11.32 29.72
C ASP A 143 0.05 -10.23 28.77
N LEU A 144 -0.57 -10.63 27.69
CA LEU A 144 -1.19 -9.73 26.72
C LEU A 144 -2.70 -9.69 26.96
N GLU A 145 -3.23 -8.51 27.20
CA GLU A 145 -4.67 -8.27 27.21
C GLU A 145 -5.04 -7.45 25.99
N ILE A 146 -5.80 -8.04 25.07
CA ILE A 146 -6.22 -7.38 23.82
C ILE A 146 -7.65 -6.88 24.03
N ARG A 147 -7.79 -5.57 24.23
CA ARG A 147 -9.08 -4.91 24.40
C ARG A 147 -9.67 -4.50 23.08
N LEU A 148 -10.94 -4.88 22.88
CA LEU A 148 -11.70 -4.53 21.72
C LEU A 148 -12.88 -3.65 22.10
N PHE A 149 -13.12 -2.66 21.24
CA PHE A 149 -14.36 -1.93 21.19
C PHE A 149 -14.95 -2.14 19.78
N GLU A 150 -16.01 -2.95 19.70
CA GLU A 150 -16.55 -3.38 18.42
C GLU A 150 -17.33 -2.28 17.72
N GLY A 151 -18.03 -1.43 18.47
CA GLY A 151 -18.82 -0.32 17.94
C GLY A 151 -20.00 -0.74 17.09
N PRO A 152 -20.75 0.22 16.52
CA PRO A 152 -21.83 -0.07 15.58
C PRO A 152 -21.29 -0.36 14.16
N GLN A 153 -22.09 -1.06 13.37
CA GLN A 153 -21.83 -1.22 11.94
C GLN A 153 -22.12 0.08 11.19
N ALA A 154 -21.25 0.45 10.26
CA ALA A 154 -21.44 1.58 9.35
C ALA A 154 -21.94 1.10 7.99
N ARG A 155 -22.88 1.87 7.40
CA ARG A 155 -23.33 1.72 6.01
C ARG A 155 -22.78 2.83 5.15
N ILE A 156 -22.47 2.50 3.90
CA ILE A 156 -22.02 3.49 2.91
C ILE A 156 -23.25 4.38 2.57
N ASN A 157 -23.13 5.69 2.88
CA ASN A 157 -24.16 6.67 2.54
C ASN A 157 -24.00 7.13 1.10
N LYS A 158 -22.84 7.64 0.74
CA LYS A 158 -22.54 8.07 -0.64
C LYS A 158 -21.10 7.77 -1.02
N VAL A 159 -20.87 7.71 -2.35
CA VAL A 159 -19.55 7.61 -2.95
C VAL A 159 -19.33 8.84 -3.82
N VAL A 160 -18.32 9.62 -3.46
CA VAL A 160 -17.90 10.84 -4.17
C VAL A 160 -16.61 10.52 -4.95
N ILE A 161 -16.57 10.94 -6.21
CA ILE A 161 -15.40 10.75 -7.08
C ILE A 161 -14.96 12.13 -7.55
N ASN A 162 -13.70 12.47 -7.26
CA ASN A 162 -13.08 13.72 -7.64
C ASN A 162 -11.90 13.44 -8.59
N GLY A 163 -11.59 14.40 -9.50
CA GLY A 163 -10.40 14.32 -10.36
C GLY A 163 -10.56 13.44 -11.60
N ASN A 164 -11.81 13.12 -11.98
CA ASN A 164 -12.12 12.35 -13.20
C ASN A 164 -12.29 13.25 -14.45
N ASP A 165 -11.46 14.27 -14.60
CA ASP A 165 -11.63 15.32 -15.64
C ASP A 165 -11.61 14.78 -17.08
N ARG A 166 -10.93 13.67 -17.33
CA ARG A 166 -10.77 13.07 -18.65
C ARG A 166 -11.71 11.89 -18.91
N LEU A 167 -12.24 11.27 -17.86
CA LEU A 167 -13.04 10.05 -17.91
C LEU A 167 -14.46 10.31 -17.40
N TYR A 168 -15.45 9.67 -17.99
CA TYR A 168 -16.80 9.73 -17.47
C TYR A 168 -16.94 8.95 -16.17
N GLU A 169 -17.69 9.49 -15.25
CA GLU A 169 -17.84 8.93 -13.88
C GLU A 169 -18.38 7.49 -13.90
N HIS A 170 -19.27 7.14 -14.83
CA HIS A 170 -19.81 5.79 -14.92
C HIS A 170 -18.75 4.72 -15.22
N VAL A 171 -17.63 5.11 -15.88
CA VAL A 171 -16.52 4.20 -16.16
C VAL A 171 -15.77 3.84 -14.88
N ILE A 172 -15.67 4.79 -13.93
CA ILE A 172 -15.05 4.56 -12.63
C ILE A 172 -16.01 3.76 -11.74
N ARG A 173 -17.29 4.19 -11.69
CA ARG A 173 -18.30 3.55 -10.83
C ARG A 173 -18.50 2.06 -11.10
N ARG A 174 -18.34 1.59 -12.33
CA ARG A 174 -18.45 0.17 -12.65
C ARG A 174 -17.32 -0.69 -12.03
N GLU A 175 -16.16 -0.07 -11.75
CA GLU A 175 -15.01 -0.74 -11.12
C GLU A 175 -15.12 -0.74 -9.58
N LEU A 176 -16.08 0.02 -9.01
CA LEU A 176 -16.25 0.08 -7.57
C LEU A 176 -17.00 -1.15 -7.04
N ARG A 177 -16.46 -1.73 -5.99
CA ARG A 177 -17.14 -2.76 -5.19
C ARG A 177 -17.97 -2.16 -4.07
N THR A 178 -17.68 -0.92 -3.70
CA THR A 178 -18.37 -0.17 -2.64
C THR A 178 -19.57 0.58 -3.22
N LYS A 179 -20.77 0.28 -2.73
CA LYS A 179 -22.01 0.89 -3.23
C LYS A 179 -22.80 1.53 -2.09
N PRO A 180 -23.47 2.66 -2.33
CA PRO A 180 -24.36 3.26 -1.35
C PRO A 180 -25.42 2.27 -0.84
N GLY A 181 -25.66 2.26 0.48
CA GLY A 181 -26.59 1.37 1.17
C GLY A 181 -25.99 0.03 1.63
N GLU A 182 -24.87 -0.40 1.09
CA GLU A 182 -24.17 -1.61 1.54
C GLU A 182 -23.40 -1.35 2.85
N LEU A 183 -23.06 -2.40 3.57
CA LEU A 183 -22.16 -2.31 4.72
C LEU A 183 -20.77 -1.91 4.25
N PHE A 184 -20.08 -1.13 5.08
CA PHE A 184 -18.67 -0.83 4.84
C PHE A 184 -17.84 -2.12 4.85
N SER A 185 -16.88 -2.22 3.92
CA SER A 185 -15.90 -3.29 3.86
C SER A 185 -14.55 -2.70 3.45
N LYS A 186 -13.54 -2.88 4.29
CA LYS A 186 -12.18 -2.40 4.00
C LYS A 186 -11.57 -3.14 2.82
N SER A 187 -11.81 -4.45 2.72
CA SER A 187 -11.32 -5.27 1.60
C SER A 187 -11.94 -4.83 0.28
N ASP A 188 -13.25 -4.52 0.23
CA ASP A 188 -13.92 -4.02 -0.96
C ASP A 188 -13.44 -2.61 -1.34
N LEU A 189 -13.14 -1.77 -0.35
CA LEU A 189 -12.54 -0.45 -0.59
C LEU A 189 -11.16 -0.58 -1.23
N MET A 190 -10.30 -1.42 -0.65
CA MET A 190 -8.95 -1.66 -1.18
C MET A 190 -8.97 -2.36 -2.54
N ARG A 191 -9.95 -3.24 -2.77
CA ARG A 191 -10.16 -3.87 -4.07
C ARG A 191 -10.59 -2.86 -5.11
N SER A 192 -11.54 -1.98 -4.78
CA SER A 192 -11.96 -0.88 -5.66
C SER A 192 -10.78 0.01 -6.05
N ALA A 193 -9.92 0.35 -5.09
CA ALA A 193 -8.70 1.12 -5.35
C ALA A 193 -7.77 0.42 -6.36
N ARG A 194 -7.56 -0.87 -6.18
CA ARG A 194 -6.74 -1.69 -7.10
C ARG A 194 -7.37 -1.80 -8.50
N GLU A 195 -8.67 -2.01 -8.58
CA GLU A 195 -9.39 -2.08 -9.86
C GLU A 195 -9.32 -0.75 -10.62
N ILE A 196 -9.49 0.40 -9.94
CA ILE A 196 -9.29 1.73 -10.53
C ILE A 196 -7.86 1.91 -11.02
N ALA A 197 -6.85 1.56 -10.21
CA ALA A 197 -5.43 1.67 -10.57
C ALA A 197 -5.10 0.83 -11.80
N GLN A 198 -5.65 -0.38 -11.91
CA GLN A 198 -5.44 -1.30 -13.03
C GLN A 198 -6.02 -0.80 -14.35
N THR A 199 -6.99 0.11 -14.32
CA THR A 199 -7.49 0.75 -15.56
C THR A 199 -6.43 1.56 -16.27
N GLY A 200 -5.38 2.00 -15.55
CA GLY A 200 -4.29 2.82 -16.07
C GLY A 200 -4.66 4.27 -16.38
N HIS A 201 -5.88 4.70 -16.08
CA HIS A 201 -6.33 6.08 -16.34
C HIS A 201 -5.98 7.07 -15.22
N PHE A 202 -5.57 6.55 -14.06
CA PHE A 202 -5.24 7.33 -12.87
C PHE A 202 -3.86 7.00 -12.36
N ASP A 203 -3.24 7.93 -11.65
CA ASP A 203 -1.96 7.71 -11.01
C ASP A 203 -2.17 7.01 -9.65
N PRO A 204 -1.67 5.78 -9.47
CA PRO A 204 -1.81 5.06 -8.22
C PRO A 204 -1.09 5.72 -7.03
N GLU A 205 -0.02 6.49 -7.30
CA GLU A 205 0.79 7.12 -6.24
C GLU A 205 0.10 8.35 -5.63
N THR A 206 -0.77 9.02 -6.41
CA THR A 206 -1.51 10.20 -5.96
C THR A 206 -2.96 9.89 -5.56
N MET A 207 -3.39 8.63 -5.75
CA MET A 207 -4.73 8.19 -5.39
C MET A 207 -4.92 8.24 -3.87
N ASP A 208 -5.91 8.99 -3.42
CA ASP A 208 -6.25 9.15 -2.01
C ASP A 208 -7.72 8.81 -1.79
N ILE A 209 -7.97 7.80 -0.97
CA ILE A 209 -9.33 7.32 -0.68
C ILE A 209 -9.59 7.51 0.80
N LYS A 210 -10.56 8.36 1.10
CA LYS A 210 -10.90 8.75 2.47
C LYS A 210 -12.31 8.27 2.84
N PRO A 211 -12.42 7.34 3.80
CA PRO A 211 -13.67 7.13 4.49
C PRO A 211 -13.92 8.31 5.43
N GLU A 212 -15.06 8.97 5.29
CA GLU A 212 -15.53 10.04 6.17
C GLU A 212 -16.68 9.49 7.02
N PRO A 213 -16.39 8.99 8.24
CA PRO A 213 -17.39 8.37 9.08
C PRO A 213 -18.30 9.41 9.73
N ASN A 214 -19.60 9.07 9.84
CA ASN A 214 -20.56 9.80 10.63
C ASN A 214 -21.10 8.87 11.73
N GLU A 215 -20.59 9.02 12.93
CA GLU A 215 -20.93 8.17 14.08
C GLU A 215 -22.40 8.34 14.50
N GLU A 216 -22.96 9.56 14.40
CA GLU A 216 -24.33 9.84 14.81
C GLU A 216 -25.36 9.02 14.03
N ASN A 217 -25.11 8.83 12.73
CA ASN A 217 -26.03 8.13 11.82
C ASN A 217 -25.58 6.68 11.53
N GLY A 218 -24.41 6.25 12.01
CA GLY A 218 -23.85 4.94 11.68
C GLY A 218 -23.56 4.78 10.18
N THR A 219 -23.13 5.87 9.52
CA THR A 219 -22.87 5.88 8.08
C THR A 219 -21.45 6.33 7.77
N VAL A 220 -21.00 6.07 6.52
CA VAL A 220 -19.72 6.54 6.02
C VAL A 220 -19.87 7.05 4.60
N ASP A 221 -19.28 8.20 4.31
CA ASP A 221 -19.09 8.71 2.97
C ASP A 221 -17.73 8.27 2.46
N LEU A 222 -17.65 7.76 1.24
CA LEU A 222 -16.40 7.35 0.63
C LEU A 222 -15.99 8.39 -0.42
N VAL A 223 -14.85 9.05 -0.19
CA VAL A 223 -14.31 10.07 -1.10
C VAL A 223 -13.09 9.51 -1.82
N TYR A 224 -13.21 9.35 -3.13
CA TYR A 224 -12.13 8.93 -4.03
C TYR A 224 -11.54 10.17 -4.69
N ASN A 225 -10.37 10.60 -4.27
CA ASN A 225 -9.60 11.66 -4.92
C ASN A 225 -8.62 11.01 -5.89
N LEU A 226 -8.87 11.22 -7.17
CA LEU A 226 -8.13 10.60 -8.27
C LEU A 226 -7.39 11.68 -9.05
N GLU A 227 -6.25 11.34 -9.64
CA GLU A 227 -5.55 12.22 -10.56
C GLU A 227 -5.47 11.55 -11.93
N SER A 228 -6.10 12.19 -12.93
CA SER A 228 -6.18 11.64 -14.29
C SER A 228 -4.81 11.62 -14.96
N LYS A 229 -4.41 10.45 -15.48
CA LYS A 229 -3.15 10.24 -16.19
C LYS A 229 -3.38 10.05 -17.68
N ALA A 230 -2.56 10.71 -18.51
CA ALA A 230 -2.54 10.44 -19.93
C ALA A 230 -1.78 9.15 -20.22
N ASN A 231 -2.45 8.20 -20.87
CA ASN A 231 -1.91 6.88 -21.18
C ASN A 231 -1.84 6.61 -22.68
N ASP A 232 -1.96 7.66 -23.52
CA ASP A 232 -1.82 7.52 -24.97
C ASP A 232 -0.39 7.18 -25.32
N GLN A 233 -0.18 6.22 -26.22
CA GLN A 233 1.13 5.66 -26.54
C GLN A 233 1.40 5.77 -28.03
N ILE A 234 2.62 6.13 -28.35
CA ILE A 234 3.17 6.04 -29.71
C ILE A 234 4.29 5.00 -29.67
N GLU A 235 4.09 3.91 -30.38
CA GLU A 235 5.07 2.83 -30.47
C GLU A 235 5.71 2.84 -31.86
N PHE A 236 7.02 2.94 -31.90
CA PHE A 236 7.82 2.72 -33.09
C PHE A 236 8.68 1.49 -32.87
N SER A 237 8.61 0.53 -33.79
CA SER A 237 9.50 -0.62 -33.79
C SER A 237 10.10 -0.85 -35.19
N ALA A 238 11.37 -1.21 -35.18
CA ALA A 238 12.08 -1.61 -36.37
C ALA A 238 12.76 -2.96 -36.12
N GLY A 239 12.68 -3.87 -37.08
CA GLY A 239 13.27 -5.20 -36.99
C GLY A 239 13.88 -5.62 -38.31
N TRP A 240 14.71 -6.65 -38.26
CA TRP A 240 15.28 -7.28 -39.45
C TRP A 240 14.75 -8.70 -39.55
N GLY A 241 14.15 -9.05 -40.70
CA GLY A 241 13.63 -10.38 -40.96
C GLY A 241 14.20 -10.93 -42.29
N GLN A 242 13.77 -12.14 -42.67
CA GLN A 242 14.19 -12.77 -43.92
C GLN A 242 13.87 -11.94 -45.17
N THR A 243 12.86 -11.05 -45.09
CA THR A 243 12.40 -10.19 -46.17
C THR A 243 12.98 -8.77 -46.09
N GLY A 244 13.96 -8.52 -45.22
CA GLY A 244 14.60 -7.22 -45.05
C GLY A 244 14.14 -6.48 -43.79
N VAL A 245 14.30 -5.14 -43.79
CA VAL A 245 13.91 -4.27 -42.66
C VAL A 245 12.39 -4.14 -42.58
N ILE A 246 11.84 -4.36 -41.42
CA ILE A 246 10.42 -4.20 -41.14
C ILE A 246 10.27 -3.01 -40.15
N GLY A 247 9.44 -2.04 -40.52
CA GLY A 247 9.07 -0.92 -39.66
C GLY A 247 7.60 -1.01 -39.26
N LYS A 248 7.29 -0.74 -37.99
CA LYS A 248 5.92 -0.63 -37.48
C LYS A 248 5.76 0.67 -36.71
N LEU A 249 4.70 1.40 -36.99
CA LEU A 249 4.21 2.55 -36.18
C LEU A 249 2.83 2.20 -35.65
N SER A 250 2.63 2.38 -34.36
CA SER A 250 1.34 2.17 -33.70
C SER A 250 1.00 3.37 -32.84
N LEU A 251 -0.23 3.86 -32.99
CA LEU A 251 -0.82 4.91 -32.14
C LEU A 251 -1.93 4.26 -31.33
N LYS A 252 -1.78 4.26 -30.01
CA LYS A 252 -2.76 3.68 -29.09
C LYS A 252 -3.33 4.77 -28.19
N PHE A 253 -4.64 4.93 -28.27
CA PHE A 253 -5.42 5.86 -27.46
C PHE A 253 -6.25 5.07 -26.46
N THR A 254 -6.06 5.35 -25.16
CA THR A 254 -6.63 4.50 -24.08
C THR A 254 -7.94 5.01 -23.51
N ASN A 255 -8.32 6.24 -23.79
CA ASN A 255 -9.57 6.85 -23.32
C ASN A 255 -10.50 7.25 -24.47
N PHE A 256 -10.59 6.44 -25.50
CA PHE A 256 -11.46 6.71 -26.64
C PHE A 256 -12.93 6.58 -26.28
N SER A 257 -13.79 7.36 -26.95
CA SER A 257 -15.25 7.28 -26.86
C SER A 257 -15.88 7.28 -28.23
N ILE A 258 -16.43 6.15 -28.64
CA ILE A 258 -17.14 6.03 -29.92
C ILE A 258 -18.42 6.86 -29.93
N LYS A 259 -19.07 7.04 -28.77
CA LYS A 259 -20.29 7.85 -28.63
C LYS A 259 -20.04 9.32 -28.96
N ASN A 260 -18.84 9.79 -28.64
CA ASN A 260 -18.43 11.17 -28.85
C ASN A 260 -17.90 11.44 -30.25
N LEU A 261 -17.76 10.43 -31.10
CA LEU A 261 -17.18 10.56 -32.46
C LEU A 261 -17.94 11.61 -33.29
N LEU A 262 -19.26 11.68 -33.17
CA LEU A 262 -20.11 12.61 -33.90
C LEU A 262 -20.35 13.94 -33.15
N ASN A 263 -19.73 14.12 -31.97
CA ASN A 263 -19.89 15.33 -31.15
C ASN A 263 -18.54 16.03 -30.90
N PRO A 264 -18.04 16.86 -31.82
CA PRO A 264 -16.74 17.53 -31.67
C PRO A 264 -16.65 18.43 -30.42
N LYS A 265 -17.76 18.88 -29.86
CA LYS A 265 -17.80 19.71 -28.64
C LYS A 265 -17.38 18.95 -27.37
N SER A 266 -17.46 17.62 -27.40
CA SER A 266 -17.06 16.74 -26.29
C SER A 266 -15.59 16.30 -26.36
N PHE A 267 -14.85 16.70 -27.39
CA PHE A 267 -13.45 16.36 -27.54
C PHE A 267 -12.63 17.13 -26.49
N LYS A 268 -11.95 16.38 -25.63
CA LYS A 268 -10.98 16.92 -24.65
C LYS A 268 -9.54 16.82 -25.17
N GLY A 269 -9.35 16.67 -26.50
CA GLY A 269 -8.08 16.52 -27.20
C GLY A 269 -8.27 16.32 -28.69
N ILE A 270 -7.32 15.69 -29.36
CA ILE A 270 -7.35 15.43 -30.82
C ILE A 270 -8.41 14.39 -31.18
N ILE A 271 -8.72 13.49 -30.26
CA ILE A 271 -9.70 12.41 -30.45
C ILE A 271 -10.81 12.49 -29.40
N PRO A 272 -12.01 11.91 -29.70
CA PRO A 272 -13.08 11.84 -28.72
C PRO A 272 -12.69 10.94 -27.55
N GLN A 273 -12.84 11.47 -26.33
CA GLN A 273 -12.44 10.81 -25.08
C GLN A 273 -13.62 10.70 -24.12
N GLY A 274 -13.48 9.83 -23.09
CA GLY A 274 -14.36 9.78 -21.94
C GLY A 274 -14.86 8.39 -21.53
N ASP A 275 -15.00 7.43 -22.46
CA ASP A 275 -15.56 6.10 -22.17
C ASP A 275 -14.51 5.04 -21.77
N GLY A 276 -13.22 5.40 -21.73
CA GLY A 276 -12.15 4.48 -21.37
C GLY A 276 -11.94 3.35 -22.39
N GLN A 277 -12.39 3.52 -23.64
CA GLN A 277 -12.17 2.55 -24.71
C GLN A 277 -10.76 2.67 -25.24
N THR A 278 -10.18 1.55 -25.68
CA THR A 278 -8.89 1.57 -26.37
C THR A 278 -9.10 1.61 -27.87
N PHE A 279 -8.47 2.57 -28.53
CA PHE A 279 -8.47 2.71 -29.98
C PHE A 279 -7.01 2.67 -30.49
N THR A 280 -6.71 1.74 -31.39
CA THR A 280 -5.36 1.57 -31.91
C THR A 280 -5.36 1.67 -33.42
N ILE A 281 -4.45 2.47 -33.96
CA ILE A 281 -4.15 2.52 -35.40
C ILE A 281 -2.70 2.07 -35.56
N SER A 282 -2.44 1.09 -36.41
CA SER A 282 -1.08 0.70 -36.72
C SER A 282 -0.83 0.53 -38.19
N ALA A 283 0.39 0.90 -38.60
CA ALA A 283 0.90 0.69 -39.93
C ALA A 283 2.21 -0.07 -39.82
N GLN A 284 2.35 -1.13 -40.58
CA GLN A 284 3.57 -1.94 -40.69
C GLN A 284 3.96 -2.13 -42.18
N THR A 285 5.24 -1.96 -42.46
CA THR A 285 5.74 -2.13 -43.84
C THR A 285 7.14 -2.73 -43.82
N ASN A 286 7.47 -3.50 -44.83
CA ASN A 286 8.84 -3.86 -45.11
C ASN A 286 9.37 -3.14 -46.37
N ALA A 287 8.77 -2.03 -46.74
CA ALA A 287 9.12 -1.15 -47.87
C ALA A 287 9.06 -1.80 -49.26
N ARG A 288 9.27 -3.12 -49.40
CA ARG A 288 9.49 -3.81 -50.66
C ARG A 288 8.38 -4.80 -51.01
N TYR A 289 7.85 -5.55 -50.04
CA TYR A 289 6.98 -6.69 -50.27
C TYR A 289 5.57 -6.56 -49.74
N TYR A 290 5.38 -5.84 -48.63
CA TYR A 290 4.04 -5.66 -48.03
C TYR A 290 3.88 -4.38 -47.26
N GLN A 291 2.64 -3.95 -47.18
CA GLN A 291 2.15 -2.91 -46.31
C GLN A 291 0.90 -3.43 -45.60
N GLN A 292 0.84 -3.26 -44.30
CA GLN A 292 -0.31 -3.67 -43.49
C GLN A 292 -0.79 -2.48 -42.66
N TYR A 293 -2.09 -2.23 -42.70
CA TYR A 293 -2.75 -1.24 -41.86
C TYR A 293 -3.77 -1.96 -40.99
N SER A 294 -3.84 -1.64 -39.71
CA SER A 294 -4.85 -2.18 -38.83
C SER A 294 -5.47 -1.09 -37.95
N ILE A 295 -6.76 -1.24 -37.70
CA ILE A 295 -7.55 -0.41 -36.79
C ILE A 295 -8.27 -1.36 -35.86
N SER A 296 -8.14 -1.13 -34.55
CA SER A 296 -8.79 -1.95 -33.53
C SER A 296 -9.29 -1.08 -32.36
#